data_0b65b05b4c03d3066f4a9ad219cec2f6
#
_entry.id   0b65b05b4c03d3066f4a9ad219cec2f6
#
_cell.length_a   1.000
_cell.length_b   1.000
_cell.length_c   1.000
_cell.angle_alpha   90.00
_cell.angle_beta   90.00
_cell.angle_gamma   90.00
#
_symmetry.space_group_name_H-M   'P 1'
#
loop_
_entity.id
_entity.type
_entity.pdbx_description
1 polymer ?
#
loop_
_entity_poly.entity_id
_entity_poly.type
_entity_poly.pdbx_seq_one_letter_code
_entity_poly.pdbx_strand_id
1 'polypeptide(L)'
;MELLIVTGMSGAGKSLASKALEDIGYYCVDNMPPALMPPFLQLCRQSSQPLSRIALVTDVRAGTLFDELQAVLPTLAAAVHSCQVLFLDCNTDVLRRRFKESRRTHPLADATCPIEQALAKERELLAPLFEMADYRIDTTYLTSAQFKSRISDLFRDQPDTEMKVQLMSFGFKYGYPAEADIMLDVRCLPNPYYVEELRPLTGMDKPVQDYVLNNPDAPIFLARLQALLNHLLPLYQKEGRSQLVIAIGCTGGKHRSVTMVNELAKIYSDRRLLVFHRDMGRE
;
A
#
# COMPACT_ATOMS: atom_id res chain seq x y z
N MET A 1 -12.89 -11.75 -16.26
CA MET A 1 -11.42 -11.80 -16.12
C MET A 1 -10.98 -10.51 -15.48
N GLU A 2 -10.26 -10.61 -14.37
CA GLU A 2 -9.65 -9.49 -13.63
C GLU A 2 -8.17 -9.43 -13.96
N LEU A 3 -7.65 -8.23 -14.20
CA LEU A 3 -6.26 -7.98 -14.50
C LEU A 3 -5.64 -7.07 -13.44
N LEU A 4 -4.57 -7.53 -12.81
CA LEU A 4 -3.74 -6.73 -11.93
C LEU A 4 -2.36 -6.52 -12.56
N ILE A 5 -1.99 -5.28 -12.80
CA ILE A 5 -0.64 -4.92 -13.25
C ILE A 5 0.18 -4.57 -12.01
N VAL A 6 1.25 -5.29 -11.79
CA VAL A 6 2.16 -5.08 -10.65
C VAL A 6 3.43 -4.41 -11.15
N THR A 7 3.69 -3.22 -10.65
CA THR A 7 4.90 -2.44 -10.98
C THR A 7 5.49 -1.79 -9.73
N GLY A 8 6.53 -0.99 -9.87
CA GLY A 8 7.17 -0.28 -8.77
C GLY A 8 8.67 -0.45 -8.73
N MET A 9 9.30 0.16 -7.73
CA MET A 9 10.75 0.24 -7.58
C MET A 9 11.44 -1.13 -7.63
N SER A 10 12.57 -1.21 -8.28
CA SER A 10 13.43 -2.39 -8.26
C SER A 10 13.88 -2.70 -6.83
N GLY A 11 13.69 -3.95 -6.40
CA GLY A 11 13.93 -4.34 -5.00
C GLY A 11 12.78 -4.05 -4.03
N ALA A 12 11.66 -3.44 -4.46
CA ALA A 12 10.50 -3.19 -3.60
C ALA A 12 9.66 -4.44 -3.29
N GLY A 13 9.93 -5.59 -3.92
CA GLY A 13 9.27 -6.86 -3.57
C GLY A 13 8.30 -7.40 -4.61
N LYS A 14 8.39 -7.00 -5.88
CA LYS A 14 7.50 -7.49 -6.97
C LYS A 14 7.42 -9.02 -7.05
N SER A 15 8.53 -9.71 -6.98
CA SER A 15 8.54 -11.20 -7.00
C SER A 15 7.89 -11.84 -5.75
N LEU A 16 7.91 -11.14 -4.61
CA LEU A 16 7.20 -11.59 -3.41
C LEU A 16 5.69 -11.34 -3.54
N ALA A 17 5.30 -10.22 -4.17
CA ALA A 17 3.91 -9.94 -4.51
C ALA A 17 3.35 -11.00 -5.47
N SER A 18 4.09 -11.36 -6.52
CA SER A 18 3.71 -12.42 -7.46
C SER A 18 3.38 -13.72 -6.72
N LYS A 19 4.28 -14.18 -5.85
CA LYS A 19 4.04 -15.40 -5.03
C LYS A 19 2.82 -15.28 -4.13
N ALA A 20 2.62 -14.11 -3.49
CA ALA A 20 1.47 -13.90 -2.63
C ALA A 20 0.14 -13.85 -3.41
N LEU A 21 0.16 -13.34 -4.64
CA LEU A 21 -0.98 -13.35 -5.55
C LEU A 21 -1.29 -14.76 -6.06
N GLU A 22 -0.27 -15.57 -6.38
CA GLU A 22 -0.43 -16.99 -6.72
C GLU A 22 -1.08 -17.77 -5.57
N ASP A 23 -0.65 -17.52 -4.31
CA ASP A 23 -1.21 -18.16 -3.12
C ASP A 23 -2.73 -17.88 -2.94
N ILE A 24 -3.26 -16.83 -3.59
CA ILE A 24 -4.69 -16.44 -3.55
C ILE A 24 -5.41 -16.61 -4.90
N GLY A 25 -4.82 -17.36 -5.83
CA GLY A 25 -5.47 -17.81 -7.06
C GLY A 25 -5.28 -16.94 -8.29
N TYR A 26 -4.35 -15.97 -8.29
CA TYR A 26 -3.98 -15.27 -9.52
C TYR A 26 -3.04 -16.14 -10.38
N TYR A 27 -3.24 -16.07 -11.68
CA TYR A 27 -2.24 -16.54 -12.64
C TYR A 27 -1.21 -15.42 -12.87
N CYS A 28 0.00 -15.61 -12.36
CA CYS A 28 1.03 -14.56 -12.39
C CYS A 28 2.02 -14.78 -13.54
N VAL A 29 2.35 -13.69 -14.24
CA VAL A 29 3.41 -13.67 -15.24
C VAL A 29 4.40 -12.56 -14.88
N ASP A 30 5.65 -12.94 -14.63
CA ASP A 30 6.70 -12.01 -14.25
C ASP A 30 7.42 -11.44 -15.48
N ASN A 31 7.87 -10.21 -15.37
CA ASN A 31 8.65 -9.50 -16.39
C ASN A 31 7.95 -9.42 -17.76
N MET A 32 6.65 -9.16 -17.78
CA MET A 32 5.85 -9.05 -19.00
C MET A 32 6.05 -7.68 -19.66
N PRO A 33 6.58 -7.62 -20.90
CA PRO A 33 6.65 -6.38 -21.66
C PRO A 33 5.24 -5.83 -21.96
N PRO A 34 4.99 -4.52 -21.83
CA PRO A 34 3.66 -3.94 -22.07
C PRO A 34 3.08 -4.29 -23.45
N ALA A 35 3.90 -4.26 -24.50
CA ALA A 35 3.49 -4.59 -25.86
C ALA A 35 2.95 -6.02 -26.02
N LEU A 36 3.34 -6.96 -25.16
CA LEU A 36 2.89 -8.35 -25.18
C LEU A 36 1.64 -8.60 -24.31
N MET A 37 1.23 -7.64 -23.49
CA MET A 37 0.05 -7.81 -22.61
C MET A 37 -1.25 -7.99 -23.38
N PRO A 38 -1.60 -7.19 -24.41
CA PRO A 38 -2.85 -7.38 -25.15
C PRO A 38 -2.93 -8.73 -25.87
N PRO A 39 -1.95 -9.19 -26.66
CA PRO A 39 -1.99 -10.52 -27.30
C PRO A 39 -2.01 -11.66 -26.27
N PHE A 40 -1.31 -11.51 -25.14
CA PHE A 40 -1.38 -12.51 -24.06
C PHE A 40 -2.81 -12.67 -23.49
N LEU A 41 -3.49 -11.56 -23.21
CA LEU A 41 -4.88 -11.60 -22.73
C LEU A 41 -5.83 -12.23 -23.74
N GLN A 42 -5.62 -12.01 -25.05
CA GLN A 42 -6.40 -12.68 -26.09
C GLN A 42 -6.22 -14.20 -26.05
N LEU A 43 -5.00 -14.68 -25.89
CA LEU A 43 -4.71 -16.11 -25.73
C LEU A 43 -5.36 -16.68 -24.46
N CYS A 44 -5.29 -15.99 -23.35
CA CYS A 44 -5.95 -16.42 -22.11
C CYS A 44 -7.48 -16.55 -22.24
N ARG A 45 -8.12 -15.69 -23.04
CA ARG A 45 -9.56 -15.74 -23.32
C ARG A 45 -9.96 -16.90 -24.23
N GLN A 46 -9.09 -17.28 -25.15
CA GLN A 46 -9.32 -18.38 -26.11
C GLN A 46 -8.98 -19.75 -25.53
N SER A 47 -8.38 -19.82 -24.36
CA SER A 47 -8.03 -21.06 -23.68
C SER A 47 -9.29 -21.87 -23.33
N SER A 48 -9.18 -23.19 -23.40
CA SER A 48 -10.23 -24.14 -22.96
C SER A 48 -10.55 -24.02 -21.46
N GLN A 49 -9.62 -23.46 -20.68
CA GLN A 49 -9.81 -23.09 -19.27
C GLN A 49 -9.53 -21.58 -19.13
N PRO A 50 -10.56 -20.73 -19.23
CA PRO A 50 -10.38 -19.29 -19.14
C PRO A 50 -9.89 -18.90 -17.75
N LEU A 51 -8.80 -18.13 -17.71
CA LEU A 51 -8.25 -17.59 -16.47
C LEU A 51 -9.16 -16.46 -15.96
N SER A 52 -9.61 -16.57 -14.72
CA SER A 52 -10.49 -15.56 -14.10
C SER A 52 -9.69 -14.36 -13.56
N ARG A 53 -8.47 -14.60 -13.05
CA ARG A 53 -7.62 -13.61 -12.36
C ARG A 53 -6.19 -13.71 -12.86
N ILE A 54 -5.67 -12.61 -13.39
CA ILE A 54 -4.33 -12.55 -13.98
C ILE A 54 -3.56 -11.40 -13.32
N ALA A 55 -2.32 -11.65 -12.93
CA ALA A 55 -1.38 -10.63 -12.49
C ALA A 55 -0.19 -10.56 -13.44
N LEU A 56 0.04 -9.40 -14.05
CA LEU A 56 1.18 -9.16 -14.94
C LEU A 56 2.18 -8.26 -14.23
N VAL A 57 3.36 -8.81 -13.95
CA VAL A 57 4.43 -8.05 -13.31
C VAL A 57 5.31 -7.45 -14.40
N THR A 58 5.53 -6.14 -14.31
CA THR A 58 6.39 -5.41 -15.25
C THR A 58 7.50 -4.65 -14.53
N ASP A 59 8.67 -4.53 -15.13
CA ASP A 59 9.86 -3.93 -14.54
C ASP A 59 10.47 -2.87 -15.44
N VAL A 60 11.08 -1.83 -14.86
CA VAL A 60 11.75 -0.75 -15.58
C VAL A 60 13.10 -1.20 -16.10
N ARG A 61 13.11 -1.96 -17.19
CA ARG A 61 14.36 -2.29 -17.88
C ARG A 61 14.64 -1.42 -19.11
N ALA A 62 13.63 -0.66 -19.57
CA ALA A 62 13.75 0.30 -20.64
C ALA A 62 13.07 1.61 -20.23
N GLY A 63 13.69 2.76 -20.49
CA GLY A 63 13.19 4.09 -20.10
C GLY A 63 11.86 4.53 -20.73
N THR A 64 11.21 3.66 -21.50
CA THR A 64 9.93 3.87 -22.21
C THR A 64 8.75 3.16 -21.54
N LEU A 65 8.95 2.49 -20.39
CA LEU A 65 7.92 1.65 -19.75
C LEU A 65 6.60 2.39 -19.49
N PHE A 66 6.68 3.65 -19.05
CA PHE A 66 5.47 4.44 -18.76
C PHE A 66 4.66 4.67 -20.04
N ASP A 67 5.32 5.17 -21.11
CA ASP A 67 4.66 5.47 -22.38
C ASP A 67 4.07 4.20 -23.00
N GLU A 68 4.82 3.10 -22.96
CA GLU A 68 4.38 1.80 -23.44
C GLU A 68 3.18 1.27 -22.65
N LEU A 69 3.24 1.34 -21.32
CA LEU A 69 2.13 0.89 -20.47
C LEU A 69 0.90 1.78 -20.65
N GLN A 70 1.09 3.09 -20.69
CA GLN A 70 -0.01 4.05 -20.93
C GLN A 70 -0.69 3.82 -22.29
N ALA A 71 0.08 3.50 -23.31
CA ALA A 71 -0.45 3.22 -24.65
C ALA A 71 -1.34 1.97 -24.69
N VAL A 72 -1.00 0.91 -23.91
CA VAL A 72 -1.74 -0.35 -23.93
C VAL A 72 -2.88 -0.41 -22.90
N LEU A 73 -2.85 0.38 -21.83
CA LEU A 73 -3.86 0.38 -20.76
C LEU A 73 -5.31 0.48 -21.25
N PRO A 74 -5.68 1.39 -22.17
CA PRO A 74 -7.04 1.47 -22.67
C PRO A 74 -7.50 0.17 -23.35
N THR A 75 -6.60 -0.48 -24.09
CA THR A 75 -6.87 -1.76 -24.77
C THR A 75 -7.04 -2.88 -23.74
N LEU A 76 -6.20 -2.91 -22.69
CA LEU A 76 -6.31 -3.87 -21.60
C LEU A 76 -7.62 -3.69 -20.83
N ALA A 77 -7.95 -2.46 -20.45
CA ALA A 77 -9.19 -2.13 -19.73
C ALA A 77 -10.44 -2.53 -20.51
N ALA A 78 -10.47 -2.29 -21.84
CA ALA A 78 -11.56 -2.73 -22.70
C ALA A 78 -11.66 -4.26 -22.87
N ALA A 79 -10.55 -4.97 -22.64
CA ALA A 79 -10.48 -6.43 -22.78
C ALA A 79 -10.86 -7.21 -21.52
N VAL A 80 -10.97 -6.59 -20.34
CA VAL A 80 -11.20 -7.27 -19.05
C VAL A 80 -12.36 -6.62 -18.28
N HIS A 81 -12.87 -7.32 -17.27
CA HIS A 81 -13.91 -6.76 -16.40
C HIS A 81 -13.34 -5.70 -15.45
N SER A 82 -12.14 -5.91 -14.96
CA SER A 82 -11.42 -4.99 -14.07
C SER A 82 -9.94 -4.97 -14.48
N CYS A 83 -9.35 -3.77 -14.58
CA CYS A 83 -7.93 -3.57 -14.85
C CYS A 83 -7.38 -2.60 -13.80
N GLN A 84 -6.51 -3.08 -12.92
CA GLN A 84 -6.00 -2.31 -11.78
C GLN A 84 -4.47 -2.34 -11.76
N VAL A 85 -3.87 -1.29 -11.21
CA VAL A 85 -2.41 -1.14 -11.10
C VAL A 85 -2.01 -1.12 -9.63
N LEU A 86 -1.14 -2.05 -9.24
CA LEU A 86 -0.48 -2.08 -7.94
C LEU A 86 0.94 -1.55 -8.07
N PHE A 87 1.24 -0.47 -7.37
CA PHE A 87 2.58 0.09 -7.27
C PHE A 87 3.24 -0.29 -5.94
N LEU A 88 4.44 -0.86 -6.03
CA LEU A 88 5.27 -1.18 -4.86
C LEU A 88 6.39 -0.15 -4.73
N ASP A 89 6.39 0.57 -3.61
CA ASP A 89 7.46 1.51 -3.27
C ASP A 89 8.32 1.00 -2.11
N CYS A 90 9.46 1.63 -1.92
CA CYS A 90 10.34 1.40 -0.79
C CYS A 90 11.33 2.56 -0.65
N ASN A 91 11.71 2.88 0.59
CA ASN A 91 12.73 3.88 0.88
C ASN A 91 14.08 3.54 0.23
N THR A 92 14.75 4.55 -0.31
CA THR A 92 16.02 4.40 -1.05
C THR A 92 17.12 3.71 -0.23
N ASP A 93 17.26 4.02 1.06
CA ASP A 93 18.27 3.38 1.91
C ASP A 93 17.99 1.89 2.12
N VAL A 94 16.71 1.52 2.24
CA VAL A 94 16.31 0.12 2.36
C VAL A 94 16.52 -0.62 1.04
N LEU A 95 16.20 0.00 -0.10
CA LEU A 95 16.48 -0.57 -1.43
C LEU A 95 17.98 -0.82 -1.62
N ARG A 96 18.82 0.17 -1.30
CA ARG A 96 20.28 0.03 -1.35
C ARG A 96 20.78 -1.16 -0.52
N ARG A 97 20.27 -1.32 0.70
CA ARG A 97 20.60 -2.46 1.56
C ARG A 97 20.16 -3.79 0.94
N ARG A 98 18.93 -3.88 0.42
CA ARG A 98 18.40 -5.08 -0.23
C ARG A 98 19.22 -5.48 -1.46
N PHE A 99 19.68 -4.54 -2.27
CA PHE A 99 20.58 -4.82 -3.40
C PHE A 99 21.93 -5.35 -2.94
N LYS A 100 22.51 -4.77 -1.88
CA LYS A 100 23.77 -5.24 -1.30
C LYS A 100 23.64 -6.67 -0.76
N GLU A 101 22.57 -6.97 -0.03
CA GLU A 101 22.31 -8.30 0.54
C GLU A 101 22.05 -9.36 -0.53
N SER A 102 21.29 -9.03 -1.57
CA SER A 102 20.97 -9.96 -2.67
C SER A 102 22.10 -10.14 -3.68
N ARG A 103 23.16 -9.34 -3.61
CA ARG A 103 24.26 -9.28 -4.59
C ARG A 103 23.80 -9.10 -6.03
N ARG A 104 22.67 -8.45 -6.24
CA ARG A 104 22.12 -8.12 -7.57
C ARG A 104 22.52 -6.71 -7.96
N THR A 105 22.75 -6.51 -9.26
CA THR A 105 22.97 -5.17 -9.81
C THR A 105 21.61 -4.53 -10.11
N HIS A 106 21.46 -3.24 -9.81
CA HIS A 106 20.27 -2.49 -10.18
C HIS A 106 20.16 -2.39 -11.71
N PRO A 107 18.95 -2.54 -12.31
CA PRO A 107 18.82 -2.55 -13.79
C PRO A 107 19.36 -1.31 -14.49
N LEU A 108 19.34 -0.13 -13.83
CA LEU A 108 19.85 1.13 -14.37
C LEU A 108 21.24 1.49 -13.85
N ALA A 109 21.90 0.64 -13.05
CA ALA A 109 23.24 0.88 -12.54
C ALA A 109 24.28 0.25 -13.46
N ASP A 110 25.35 1.01 -13.77
CA ASP A 110 26.53 0.57 -14.51
C ASP A 110 27.80 1.22 -13.96
N ALA A 111 28.90 1.09 -14.66
CA ALA A 111 30.17 1.68 -14.25
C ALA A 111 30.15 3.22 -14.15
N THR A 112 29.21 3.89 -14.82
CA THR A 112 29.06 5.35 -14.86
C THR A 112 27.90 5.86 -14.01
N CYS A 113 26.97 4.98 -13.59
CA CYS A 113 25.77 5.30 -12.83
C CYS A 113 25.74 4.48 -11.52
N PRO A 114 26.24 5.01 -10.40
CA PRO A 114 26.17 4.35 -9.10
C PRO A 114 24.71 4.08 -8.67
N ILE A 115 24.54 3.11 -7.77
CA ILE A 115 23.21 2.65 -7.33
C ILE A 115 22.31 3.77 -6.79
N GLU A 116 22.87 4.77 -6.11
CA GLU A 116 22.13 5.92 -5.59
C GLU A 116 21.50 6.76 -6.72
N GLN A 117 22.27 7.01 -7.78
CA GLN A 117 21.80 7.73 -8.96
C GLN A 117 20.81 6.89 -9.77
N ALA A 118 21.07 5.59 -9.88
CA ALA A 118 20.17 4.65 -10.56
C ALA A 118 18.79 4.58 -9.88
N LEU A 119 18.74 4.53 -8.54
CA LEU A 119 17.50 4.55 -7.77
C LEU A 119 16.75 5.90 -7.89
N ALA A 120 17.48 7.02 -7.87
CA ALA A 120 16.87 8.33 -8.08
C ALA A 120 16.26 8.45 -9.48
N LYS A 121 17.00 8.05 -10.51
CA LYS A 121 16.51 8.04 -11.89
C LYS A 121 15.31 7.10 -12.08
N GLU A 122 15.35 5.91 -11.47
CA GLU A 122 14.21 4.97 -11.52
C GLU A 122 12.96 5.60 -10.89
N ARG A 123 13.09 6.28 -9.75
CA ARG A 123 11.98 6.97 -9.06
C ARG A 123 11.38 8.08 -9.93
N GLU A 124 12.19 8.86 -10.62
CA GLU A 124 11.71 9.89 -11.56
C GLU A 124 10.96 9.26 -12.74
N LEU A 125 11.47 8.19 -13.32
CA LEU A 125 10.81 7.47 -14.41
C LEU A 125 9.50 6.82 -13.99
N LEU A 126 9.39 6.36 -12.74
CA LEU A 126 8.20 5.70 -12.21
C LEU A 126 7.19 6.66 -11.57
N ALA A 127 7.53 7.93 -11.38
CA ALA A 127 6.62 8.89 -10.73
C ALA A 127 5.24 8.96 -11.39
N PRO A 128 5.09 8.99 -12.73
CA PRO A 128 3.77 8.97 -13.36
C PRO A 128 2.97 7.69 -13.10
N LEU A 129 3.64 6.52 -13.01
CA LEU A 129 2.99 5.25 -12.67
C LEU A 129 2.56 5.21 -11.20
N PHE A 130 3.33 5.83 -10.32
CA PHE A 130 2.95 5.99 -8.91
C PHE A 130 1.66 6.80 -8.77
N GLU A 131 1.54 7.91 -9.51
CA GLU A 131 0.35 8.78 -9.44
C GLU A 131 -0.92 8.10 -9.98
N MET A 132 -0.80 7.29 -11.04
CA MET A 132 -1.93 6.60 -11.66
C MET A 132 -2.29 5.26 -10.99
N ALA A 133 -1.51 4.77 -10.04
CA ALA A 133 -1.73 3.47 -9.42
C ALA A 133 -2.99 3.45 -8.56
N ASP A 134 -3.83 2.41 -8.75
CA ASP A 134 -5.03 2.14 -7.95
C ASP A 134 -4.69 1.72 -6.52
N TYR A 135 -3.58 0.98 -6.36
CA TYR A 135 -3.07 0.53 -5.07
C TYR A 135 -1.60 0.89 -4.92
N ARG A 136 -1.23 1.42 -3.77
CA ARG A 136 0.15 1.75 -3.40
C ARG A 136 0.52 1.04 -2.12
N ILE A 137 1.68 0.37 -2.10
CA ILE A 137 2.21 -0.29 -0.90
C ILE A 137 3.65 0.13 -0.71
N ASP A 138 3.94 0.84 0.38
CA ASP A 138 5.31 1.04 0.85
C ASP A 138 5.77 -0.21 1.63
N THR A 139 6.81 -0.85 1.10
CA THR A 139 7.40 -2.07 1.67
C THR A 139 8.60 -1.81 2.57
N THR A 140 8.91 -0.55 2.86
CA THR A 140 10.10 -0.12 3.63
C THR A 140 10.24 -0.87 4.94
N TYR A 141 9.13 -1.02 5.65
CA TYR A 141 9.11 -1.55 7.02
C TYR A 141 8.32 -2.85 7.17
N LEU A 142 7.92 -3.45 6.05
CA LEU A 142 7.19 -4.69 6.09
C LEU A 142 8.14 -5.89 6.14
N THR A 143 7.85 -6.81 7.05
CA THR A 143 8.40 -8.17 6.95
C THR A 143 7.76 -8.91 5.77
N SER A 144 8.38 -9.97 5.28
CA SER A 144 7.82 -10.78 4.19
C SER A 144 6.43 -11.34 4.53
N ALA A 145 6.21 -11.71 5.80
CA ALA A 145 4.92 -12.22 6.26
C ALA A 145 3.83 -11.12 6.27
N GLN A 146 4.15 -9.93 6.81
CA GLN A 146 3.26 -8.78 6.80
C GLN A 146 2.90 -8.33 5.37
N PHE A 147 3.90 -8.32 4.48
CA PHE A 147 3.67 -7.96 3.07
C PHE A 147 2.74 -8.97 2.38
N LYS A 148 2.96 -10.29 2.56
CA LYS A 148 2.07 -11.32 2.02
C LYS A 148 0.64 -11.21 2.56
N SER A 149 0.49 -10.98 3.88
CA SER A 149 -0.82 -10.74 4.48
C SER A 149 -1.50 -9.55 3.83
N ARG A 150 -0.80 -8.42 3.66
CA ARG A 150 -1.36 -7.20 3.06
C ARG A 150 -1.81 -7.40 1.61
N ILE A 151 -1.04 -8.13 0.79
CA ILE A 151 -1.45 -8.53 -0.56
C ILE A 151 -2.72 -9.39 -0.50
N SER A 152 -2.73 -10.40 0.38
CA SER A 152 -3.88 -11.29 0.55
C SER A 152 -5.14 -10.52 0.99
N ASP A 153 -5.01 -9.59 1.93
CA ASP A 153 -6.13 -8.80 2.45
C ASP A 153 -6.69 -7.84 1.38
N LEU A 154 -5.81 -7.32 0.49
CA LEU A 154 -6.23 -6.45 -0.60
C LEU A 154 -6.90 -7.21 -1.75
N PHE A 155 -6.42 -8.41 -2.10
CA PHE A 155 -6.79 -9.08 -3.35
C PHE A 155 -7.45 -10.46 -3.20
N ARG A 156 -7.64 -10.98 -1.98
CA ARG A 156 -8.37 -12.24 -1.77
C ARG A 156 -9.86 -12.02 -2.02
N ASP A 157 -10.47 -12.94 -2.78
CA ASP A 157 -11.86 -13.00 -3.24
C ASP A 157 -12.87 -12.05 -2.58
N GLN A 158 -13.24 -11.00 -3.33
CA GLN A 158 -14.42 -10.19 -3.01
C GLN A 158 -14.90 -9.40 -4.24
N PRO A 159 -16.21 -9.12 -4.37
CA PRO A 159 -16.72 -8.33 -5.48
C PRO A 159 -16.10 -6.93 -5.51
N ASP A 160 -15.61 -6.53 -6.68
CA ASP A 160 -14.82 -5.33 -7.00
C ASP A 160 -15.57 -3.98 -6.84
N THR A 161 -16.71 -3.95 -6.13
CA THR A 161 -17.61 -2.80 -6.15
C THR A 161 -17.43 -1.81 -4.99
N GLU A 162 -16.66 -2.15 -3.96
CA GLU A 162 -16.46 -1.27 -2.80
C GLU A 162 -15.01 -0.80 -2.65
N MET A 163 -14.84 0.53 -2.50
CA MET A 163 -13.55 1.14 -2.17
C MET A 163 -13.02 0.57 -0.85
N LYS A 164 -11.79 0.06 -0.87
CA LYS A 164 -11.09 -0.49 0.30
C LYS A 164 -10.56 0.66 1.16
N VAL A 165 -11.02 0.77 2.40
CA VAL A 165 -10.54 1.78 3.34
C VAL A 165 -9.50 1.17 4.27
N GLN A 166 -8.29 1.71 4.25
CA GLN A 166 -7.22 1.32 5.17
C GLN A 166 -7.03 2.38 6.25
N LEU A 167 -7.12 1.96 7.50
CA LEU A 167 -6.76 2.78 8.67
C LEU A 167 -5.36 2.41 9.12
N MET A 168 -4.46 3.39 9.15
CA MET A 168 -3.05 3.18 9.50
C MET A 168 -2.66 4.01 10.73
N SER A 169 -2.02 3.39 11.72
CA SER A 169 -1.31 4.15 12.76
C SER A 169 0.18 4.25 12.43
N PHE A 170 0.78 5.42 12.67
CA PHE A 170 2.22 5.65 12.43
C PHE A 170 2.85 6.58 13.46
N GLY A 171 4.19 6.57 13.49
CA GLY A 171 5.01 7.47 14.31
C GLY A 171 5.74 8.50 13.45
N PHE A 172 5.53 9.79 13.73
CA PHE A 172 6.20 10.88 13.03
C PHE A 172 7.74 10.78 13.08
N LYS A 173 8.29 10.21 14.17
CA LYS A 173 9.74 10.00 14.29
C LYS A 173 10.32 9.04 13.23
N TYR A 174 9.44 8.24 12.57
CA TYR A 174 9.84 7.30 11.53
C TYR A 174 9.45 7.74 10.12
N GLY A 175 9.10 9.02 9.97
CA GLY A 175 8.69 9.60 8.69
C GLY A 175 7.22 9.40 8.35
N TYR A 176 6.78 10.14 7.35
CA TYR A 176 5.41 10.11 6.85
C TYR A 176 5.16 8.87 5.98
N PRO A 177 3.98 8.22 6.09
CA PRO A 177 3.61 7.17 5.15
C PRO A 177 3.31 7.76 3.76
N ALA A 178 4.11 7.35 2.76
CA ALA A 178 3.98 7.88 1.40
C ALA A 178 2.66 7.46 0.72
N GLU A 179 2.09 6.33 1.15
CA GLU A 179 0.83 5.80 0.64
C GLU A 179 -0.42 6.46 1.25
N ALA A 180 -0.28 7.37 2.23
CA ALA A 180 -1.43 7.97 2.90
C ALA A 180 -2.12 9.04 2.03
N ASP A 181 -3.42 8.90 1.82
CA ASP A 181 -4.27 9.90 1.16
C ASP A 181 -4.74 10.98 2.14
N ILE A 182 -5.04 10.57 3.39
CA ILE A 182 -5.42 11.49 4.49
C ILE A 182 -4.50 11.24 5.66
N MET A 183 -3.93 12.31 6.21
CA MET A 183 -3.03 12.22 7.35
C MET A 183 -3.49 13.11 8.50
N LEU A 184 -3.55 12.56 9.71
CA LEU A 184 -4.02 13.23 10.90
C LEU A 184 -3.00 13.12 12.03
N ASP A 185 -2.83 14.20 12.78
CA ASP A 185 -1.93 14.28 13.93
C ASP A 185 -2.72 14.26 15.24
N VAL A 186 -2.47 13.24 16.08
CA VAL A 186 -3.09 13.11 17.41
C VAL A 186 -2.11 13.39 18.56
N ARG A 187 -1.03 14.12 18.31
CA ARG A 187 -0.08 14.53 19.37
C ARG A 187 -0.67 15.55 20.34
N CYS A 188 -1.78 16.18 19.97
CA CYS A 188 -2.56 17.03 20.85
C CYS A 188 -3.21 16.30 22.04
N LEU A 189 -3.41 14.97 21.95
CA LEU A 189 -3.95 14.15 23.01
C LEU A 189 -2.89 13.82 24.09
N PRO A 190 -3.30 13.49 25.34
CA PRO A 190 -2.38 13.12 26.41
C PRO A 190 -1.43 12.01 26.00
N ASN A 191 -0.18 12.11 26.45
CA ASN A 191 0.86 11.17 26.04
C ASN A 191 1.12 10.10 27.11
N PRO A 192 0.68 8.84 26.90
CA PRO A 192 0.88 7.74 27.84
C PRO A 192 2.36 7.48 28.19
N TYR A 193 3.29 7.89 27.33
CA TYR A 193 4.72 7.71 27.54
C TYR A 193 5.25 8.32 28.83
N TYR A 194 4.60 9.39 29.35
CA TYR A 194 4.98 10.06 30.59
C TYR A 194 4.45 9.37 31.86
N VAL A 195 3.59 8.35 31.70
CA VAL A 195 3.09 7.51 32.80
C VAL A 195 3.93 6.22 32.79
N GLU A 196 4.64 5.94 33.88
CA GLU A 196 5.64 4.86 33.96
C GLU A 196 5.03 3.49 33.65
N GLU A 197 3.85 3.21 34.20
CA GLU A 197 3.13 1.95 33.99
C GLU A 197 2.58 1.77 32.58
N LEU A 198 2.33 2.87 31.85
CA LEU A 198 1.80 2.84 30.49
C LEU A 198 2.88 2.84 29.41
N ARG A 199 4.08 3.30 29.75
CA ARG A 199 5.20 3.42 28.79
C ARG A 199 5.53 2.13 28.04
N PRO A 200 5.64 0.93 28.69
CA PRO A 200 5.93 -0.31 27.99
C PRO A 200 4.76 -0.83 27.15
N LEU A 201 3.54 -0.45 27.49
CA LEU A 201 2.30 -0.90 26.84
C LEU A 201 2.12 -0.25 25.46
N THR A 202 1.06 -0.64 24.76
CA THR A 202 0.67 -0.13 23.43
C THR A 202 -0.77 0.38 23.45
N GLY A 203 -1.22 1.03 22.38
CA GLY A 203 -2.63 1.41 22.22
C GLY A 203 -3.60 0.22 22.03
N MET A 204 -3.10 -1.02 22.00
CA MET A 204 -3.92 -2.23 22.06
C MET A 204 -4.33 -2.55 23.50
N ASP A 205 -3.58 -2.06 24.48
CA ASP A 205 -3.77 -2.38 25.88
C ASP A 205 -4.82 -1.46 26.52
N LYS A 206 -5.77 -2.05 27.24
CA LYS A 206 -6.90 -1.33 27.84
C LYS A 206 -6.49 -0.14 28.71
N PRO A 207 -5.45 -0.21 29.58
CA PRO A 207 -5.02 0.94 30.39
C PRO A 207 -4.60 2.15 29.54
N VAL A 208 -3.94 1.90 28.40
CA VAL A 208 -3.53 2.97 27.47
C VAL A 208 -4.73 3.56 26.75
N GLN A 209 -5.66 2.71 26.30
CA GLN A 209 -6.91 3.16 25.68
C GLN A 209 -7.70 4.05 26.63
N ASP A 210 -7.88 3.62 27.89
CA ASP A 210 -8.62 4.38 28.89
C ASP A 210 -7.95 5.73 29.19
N TYR A 211 -6.62 5.75 29.29
CA TYR A 211 -5.88 6.98 29.51
C TYR A 211 -6.07 8.00 28.36
N VAL A 212 -6.04 7.54 27.10
CA VAL A 212 -6.21 8.41 25.95
C VAL A 212 -7.66 8.84 25.77
N LEU A 213 -8.62 7.91 25.91
CA LEU A 213 -10.03 8.13 25.59
C LEU A 213 -10.80 8.85 26.69
N ASN A 214 -10.37 8.75 27.96
CA ASN A 214 -10.97 9.50 29.08
C ASN A 214 -10.64 11.00 29.02
N ASN A 215 -9.71 11.42 28.17
CA ASN A 215 -9.51 12.83 27.88
C ASN A 215 -10.71 13.38 27.10
N PRO A 216 -11.31 14.51 27.51
CA PRO A 216 -12.52 15.05 26.88
C PRO A 216 -12.34 15.41 25.40
N ASP A 217 -11.10 15.70 24.96
CA ASP A 217 -10.83 16.05 23.57
C ASP A 217 -10.83 14.83 22.63
N ALA A 218 -10.53 13.62 23.15
CA ALA A 218 -10.45 12.42 22.31
C ALA A 218 -11.81 12.04 21.67
N PRO A 219 -12.94 11.94 22.41
CA PRO A 219 -14.24 11.68 21.80
C PRO A 219 -14.71 12.82 20.88
N ILE A 220 -14.38 14.07 21.20
CA ILE A 220 -14.69 15.22 20.33
C ILE A 220 -13.91 15.10 19.01
N PHE A 221 -12.63 14.76 19.07
CA PHE A 221 -11.80 14.53 17.89
C PHE A 221 -12.37 13.40 17.01
N LEU A 222 -12.71 12.25 17.62
CA LEU A 222 -13.31 11.12 16.89
C LEU A 222 -14.64 11.49 16.23
N ALA A 223 -15.51 12.20 16.92
CA ALA A 223 -16.80 12.63 16.37
C ALA A 223 -16.63 13.59 15.17
N ARG A 224 -15.68 14.53 15.26
CA ARG A 224 -15.36 15.45 14.15
C ARG A 224 -14.75 14.71 12.97
N LEU A 225 -13.83 13.78 13.24
CA LEU A 225 -13.22 12.95 12.21
C LEU A 225 -14.26 12.06 11.53
N GLN A 226 -15.15 11.41 12.28
CA GLN A 226 -16.25 10.61 11.73
C GLN A 226 -17.14 11.46 10.81
N ALA A 227 -17.53 12.66 11.24
CA ALA A 227 -18.35 13.55 10.42
C ALA A 227 -17.64 13.93 9.11
N LEU A 228 -16.34 14.22 9.16
CA LEU A 228 -15.53 14.51 7.99
C LEU A 228 -15.46 13.30 7.04
N LEU A 229 -15.14 12.11 7.58
CA LEU A 229 -15.01 10.89 6.77
C LEU A 229 -16.34 10.45 6.18
N ASN A 230 -17.46 10.59 6.89
CA ASN A 230 -18.80 10.30 6.34
C ASN A 230 -19.13 11.19 5.13
N HIS A 231 -18.59 12.40 5.09
CA HIS A 231 -18.71 13.28 3.94
C HIS A 231 -17.73 12.90 2.81
N LEU A 232 -16.47 12.59 3.13
CA LEU A 232 -15.41 12.36 2.14
C LEU A 232 -15.49 10.98 1.47
N LEU A 233 -15.80 9.91 2.23
CA LEU A 233 -15.79 8.54 1.70
C LEU A 233 -16.67 8.37 0.44
N PRO A 234 -17.93 8.89 0.40
CA PRO A 234 -18.74 8.81 -0.82
C PRO A 234 -18.14 9.59 -2.00
N LEU A 235 -17.43 10.70 -1.73
CA LEU A 235 -16.80 11.50 -2.77
C LEU A 235 -15.64 10.77 -3.42
N TYR A 236 -14.75 10.16 -2.62
CA TYR A 236 -13.65 9.32 -3.12
C TYR A 236 -14.15 8.09 -3.88
N GLN A 237 -15.22 7.45 -3.38
CA GLN A 237 -15.84 6.34 -4.09
C GLN A 237 -16.42 6.77 -5.45
N LYS A 238 -17.05 7.94 -5.52
CA LYS A 238 -17.57 8.50 -6.77
C LYS A 238 -16.47 8.91 -7.75
N GLU A 239 -15.30 9.30 -7.25
CA GLU A 239 -14.09 9.58 -8.05
C GLU A 239 -13.54 8.30 -8.71
N GLY A 240 -13.94 7.11 -8.23
CA GLY A 240 -13.51 5.82 -8.76
C GLY A 240 -12.27 5.24 -8.08
N ARG A 241 -11.93 5.71 -6.88
CA ARG A 241 -10.80 5.16 -6.13
C ARG A 241 -11.07 3.74 -5.66
N SER A 242 -10.10 2.85 -5.88
CA SER A 242 -10.14 1.46 -5.42
C SER A 242 -9.71 1.32 -3.96
N GLN A 243 -8.85 2.23 -3.47
CA GLN A 243 -8.34 2.27 -2.09
C GLN A 243 -8.29 3.70 -1.56
N LEU A 244 -8.53 3.85 -0.25
CA LEU A 244 -8.28 5.08 0.50
C LEU A 244 -7.48 4.75 1.77
N VAL A 245 -6.31 5.36 1.94
CA VAL A 245 -5.45 5.17 3.11
C VAL A 245 -5.55 6.37 4.04
N ILE A 246 -6.09 6.15 5.25
CA ILE A 246 -6.22 7.16 6.30
C ILE A 246 -5.19 6.86 7.37
N ALA A 247 -4.19 7.74 7.51
CA ALA A 247 -3.09 7.58 8.45
C ALA A 247 -3.26 8.49 9.67
N ILE A 248 -3.18 7.93 10.88
CA ILE A 248 -3.22 8.67 12.15
C ILE A 248 -1.85 8.57 12.81
N GLY A 249 -1.21 9.70 13.08
CA GLY A 249 0.15 9.79 13.59
C GLY A 249 0.25 10.31 15.02
N CYS A 250 1.12 9.67 15.83
CA CYS A 250 1.63 10.23 17.07
C CYS A 250 3.17 10.25 17.03
N THR A 251 3.86 10.62 18.11
CA THR A 251 5.32 10.73 18.11
C THR A 251 6.00 9.40 17.72
N GLY A 252 5.69 8.32 18.43
CA GLY A 252 6.32 7.01 18.25
C GLY A 252 5.46 5.97 17.54
N GLY A 253 4.19 6.24 17.23
CA GLY A 253 3.32 5.26 16.57
C GLY A 253 2.84 4.09 17.46
N LYS A 254 3.05 4.17 18.78
CA LYS A 254 2.85 3.04 19.70
C LYS A 254 1.57 3.15 20.55
N HIS A 255 1.21 4.33 21.03
CA HIS A 255 0.13 4.55 21.99
C HIS A 255 -1.09 5.24 21.35
N ARG A 256 -1.09 6.59 21.31
CA ARG A 256 -2.22 7.43 20.90
C ARG A 256 -2.76 7.10 19.51
N SER A 257 -1.88 7.02 18.52
CA SER A 257 -2.28 6.72 17.14
C SER A 257 -2.91 5.33 17.00
N VAL A 258 -2.37 4.32 17.71
CA VAL A 258 -2.93 2.96 17.73
C VAL A 258 -4.32 2.96 18.36
N THR A 259 -4.48 3.60 19.54
CA THR A 259 -5.77 3.75 20.20
C THR A 259 -6.81 4.40 19.29
N MET A 260 -6.46 5.54 18.67
CA MET A 260 -7.40 6.30 17.84
C MET A 260 -7.78 5.55 16.54
N VAL A 261 -6.86 4.81 15.93
CA VAL A 261 -7.14 3.95 14.78
C VAL A 261 -8.11 2.84 15.17
N ASN A 262 -7.91 2.18 16.31
CA ASN A 262 -8.78 1.11 16.77
C ASN A 262 -10.20 1.61 17.10
N GLU A 263 -10.32 2.77 17.73
CA GLU A 263 -11.65 3.37 18.00
C GLU A 263 -12.34 3.77 16.70
N LEU A 264 -11.62 4.34 15.75
CA LEU A 264 -12.18 4.66 14.43
C LEU A 264 -12.62 3.38 13.68
N ALA A 265 -11.86 2.30 13.79
CA ALA A 265 -12.22 1.01 13.19
C ALA A 265 -13.51 0.43 13.80
N LYS A 266 -13.74 0.59 15.09
CA LYS A 266 -15.00 0.19 15.73
C LYS A 266 -16.20 0.98 15.21
N ILE A 267 -16.04 2.29 14.97
CA ILE A 267 -17.08 3.17 14.42
C ILE A 267 -17.50 2.72 13.01
N TYR A 268 -16.57 2.24 12.20
CA TYR A 268 -16.81 1.78 10.82
C TYR A 268 -16.80 0.26 10.68
N SER A 269 -17.17 -0.48 11.73
CA SER A 269 -17.16 -1.95 11.74
C SER A 269 -18.12 -2.59 10.72
N ASP A 270 -19.08 -1.82 10.21
CA ASP A 270 -19.98 -2.20 9.10
C ASP A 270 -19.35 -2.13 7.71
N ARG A 271 -18.17 -1.51 7.61
CA ARG A 271 -17.42 -1.36 6.35
C ARG A 271 -16.24 -2.32 6.28
N ARG A 272 -15.79 -2.60 5.08
CA ARG A 272 -14.56 -3.35 4.84
C ARG A 272 -13.35 -2.47 5.16
N LEU A 273 -12.83 -2.61 6.37
CA LEU A 273 -11.65 -1.89 6.83
C LEU A 273 -10.43 -2.81 6.88
N LEU A 274 -9.30 -2.28 6.45
CA LEU A 274 -7.98 -2.85 6.71
C LEU A 274 -7.30 -2.02 7.80
N VAL A 275 -6.99 -2.62 8.94
CA VAL A 275 -6.29 -1.93 10.03
C VAL A 275 -4.82 -2.34 10.03
N PHE A 276 -3.93 -1.36 10.02
CA PHE A 276 -2.49 -1.59 10.00
C PHE A 276 -1.75 -0.65 10.96
N HIS A 277 -0.95 -1.21 11.86
CA HIS A 277 -0.12 -0.45 12.80
C HIS A 277 1.34 -0.50 12.35
N ARG A 278 1.78 0.54 11.59
CA ARG A 278 3.09 0.56 10.91
C ARG A 278 4.27 0.47 11.89
N ASP A 279 4.20 1.22 12.99
CA ASP A 279 5.35 1.43 13.88
C ASP A 279 5.13 0.94 15.32
N MET A 280 4.03 0.24 15.62
CA MET A 280 3.66 -0.17 16.98
C MET A 280 4.73 -1.06 17.65
N GLY A 281 5.40 -1.91 16.91
CA GLY A 281 6.45 -2.82 17.39
C GLY A 281 7.88 -2.27 17.28
N ARG A 282 8.05 -0.95 17.01
CA ARG A 282 9.38 -0.33 16.90
C ARG A 282 9.80 0.30 18.24
N GLU A 283 11.05 0.09 18.59
CA GLU A 283 11.72 0.74 19.72
C GLU A 283 12.41 2.05 19.33
#